data_fff605b7fe5e1e954a90eb475249fe7c
#
_entry.id   fff605b7fe5e1e954a90eb475249fe7c
#
_cell.length_a   1.000
_cell.length_b   1.000
_cell.length_c   1.000
_cell.angle_alpha   90.00
_cell.angle_beta   90.00
_cell.angle_gamma   90.00
#
_symmetry.space_group_name_H-M   'P 1'
#
loop_
_entity.id
_entity.type
_entity.pdbx_description
1 polymer ?
#
loop_
_entity_poly.entity_id
_entity_poly.type
_entity_poly.pdbx_seq_one_letter_code
_entity_poly.pdbx_strand_id
1 'polypeptide(L)'
;MPLTKEFEFGDLTLQLRLDGKSILNIEKRLDEGIMGLFVKKQGELKLPPANSLLIILQGANKTSGVTDKVMVDAFEKYIDSGKTTMDLFAEINDFLDESGFFGKKKKEKEETNGESLDQEVTEEESML
;
A
#
# COMPACT_ATOMS: atom_id res chain seq x y z
N MET A 1 -12.66 7.10 8.47
CA MET A 1 -13.12 7.07 7.07
C MET A 1 -11.96 6.82 6.13
N PRO A 2 -12.08 5.83 5.27
CA PRO A 2 -11.02 5.63 4.29
C PRO A 2 -10.89 6.82 3.35
N LEU A 3 -9.67 7.10 2.99
CA LEU A 3 -9.34 8.15 2.06
C LEU A 3 -9.62 7.71 0.63
N THR A 4 -10.14 8.62 -0.19
CA THR A 4 -10.19 8.40 -1.63
C THR A 4 -9.03 9.18 -2.24
N LYS A 5 -8.16 8.51 -2.95
CA LYS A 5 -6.95 9.11 -3.49
C LYS A 5 -6.92 8.96 -5.01
N GLU A 6 -6.60 10.06 -5.68
CA GLU A 6 -6.37 10.01 -7.11
C GLU A 6 -4.99 9.43 -7.38
N PHE A 7 -4.89 8.53 -8.33
CA PHE A 7 -3.66 7.80 -8.61
C PHE A 7 -3.44 7.73 -10.11
N GLU A 8 -2.35 8.34 -10.56
CA GLU A 8 -2.00 8.30 -11.98
C GLU A 8 -1.25 7.00 -12.27
N PHE A 9 -1.74 6.22 -13.21
CA PHE A 9 -1.15 4.94 -13.50
C PHE A 9 -1.13 4.69 -15.01
N GLY A 10 0.03 4.87 -15.62
CA GLY A 10 0.15 4.84 -17.06
C GLY A 10 -0.66 5.98 -17.64
N ASP A 11 -1.64 5.66 -18.48
CA ASP A 11 -2.53 6.66 -19.04
C ASP A 11 -3.89 6.70 -18.31
N LEU A 12 -3.99 6.02 -17.17
CA LEU A 12 -5.22 6.02 -16.39
C LEU A 12 -5.12 6.97 -15.21
N THR A 13 -6.27 7.52 -14.84
CA THR A 13 -6.40 8.23 -13.58
C THR A 13 -7.39 7.44 -12.74
N LEU A 14 -6.89 6.80 -11.70
CA LEU A 14 -7.71 5.92 -10.87
C LEU A 14 -8.15 6.65 -9.61
N GLN A 15 -9.33 6.31 -9.12
CA GLN A 15 -9.79 6.76 -7.82
C GLN A 15 -9.69 5.57 -6.89
N LEU A 16 -8.76 5.61 -5.94
CA LEU A 16 -8.50 4.49 -5.05
C LEU A 16 -9.11 4.72 -3.69
N ARG A 17 -9.72 3.68 -3.17
CA ARG A 17 -10.26 3.73 -1.81
C ARG A 17 -10.15 2.34 -1.21
N LEU A 18 -9.59 2.26 -0.01
CA LEU A 18 -9.40 0.98 0.66
C LEU A 18 -10.43 0.84 1.78
N ASP A 19 -11.59 0.29 1.44
CA ASP A 19 -12.62 0.02 2.43
C ASP A 19 -12.60 -1.47 2.79
N GLY A 20 -13.45 -1.86 3.74
CA GLY A 20 -13.45 -3.25 4.21
C GLY A 20 -13.69 -4.26 3.12
N LYS A 21 -14.63 -3.97 2.22
CA LYS A 21 -14.93 -4.89 1.13
C LYS A 21 -13.74 -5.01 0.18
N SER A 22 -13.06 -3.90 -0.09
CA SER A 22 -11.88 -3.91 -0.94
C SER A 22 -10.78 -4.78 -0.33
N ILE A 23 -10.55 -4.63 0.98
CA ILE A 23 -9.53 -5.42 1.67
C ILE A 23 -9.85 -6.91 1.53
N LEU A 24 -11.08 -7.30 1.76
CA LEU A 24 -11.47 -8.71 1.65
C LEU A 24 -11.26 -9.25 0.24
N ASN A 25 -11.66 -8.48 -0.77
CA ASN A 25 -11.50 -8.90 -2.15
C ASN A 25 -10.04 -9.01 -2.55
N ILE A 26 -9.23 -8.05 -2.12
CA ILE A 26 -7.80 -8.06 -2.43
C ILE A 26 -7.14 -9.28 -1.81
N GLU A 27 -7.39 -9.51 -0.53
CA GLU A 27 -6.73 -10.63 0.17
C GLU A 27 -7.19 -11.97 -0.36
N LYS A 28 -8.44 -12.05 -0.81
CA LYS A 28 -8.91 -13.27 -1.44
C LYS A 28 -8.15 -13.56 -2.72
N ARG A 29 -7.93 -12.55 -3.55
CA ARG A 29 -7.19 -12.73 -4.81
C ARG A 29 -5.71 -12.98 -4.57
N LEU A 30 -5.13 -12.34 -3.56
CA LEU A 30 -3.73 -12.55 -3.21
C LEU A 30 -3.51 -13.92 -2.56
N ASP A 31 -4.55 -14.45 -1.93
CA ASP A 31 -4.48 -15.65 -1.10
C ASP A 31 -3.51 -15.45 0.06
N GLU A 32 -3.45 -14.22 0.57
CA GLU A 32 -2.66 -13.90 1.75
C GLU A 32 -3.02 -12.49 2.20
N GLY A 33 -2.56 -12.12 3.38
CA GLY A 33 -2.84 -10.80 3.91
C GLY A 33 -2.01 -9.71 3.25
N ILE A 34 -2.62 -8.56 3.05
CA ILE A 34 -1.92 -7.40 2.50
C ILE A 34 -0.76 -7.02 3.41
N MET A 35 -1.00 -7.06 4.72
CA MET A 35 0.01 -6.65 5.69
C MET A 35 1.30 -7.45 5.51
N GLY A 36 1.18 -8.75 5.24
CA GLY A 36 2.35 -9.59 5.06
C GLY A 36 3.20 -9.24 3.87
N LEU A 37 2.62 -8.58 2.87
CA LEU A 37 3.38 -8.17 1.70
C LEU A 37 4.20 -6.91 1.98
N PHE A 38 3.78 -6.09 2.93
CA PHE A 38 4.38 -4.77 3.13
C PHE A 38 5.19 -4.62 4.40
N VAL A 39 5.09 -5.59 5.31
CA VAL A 39 5.83 -5.54 6.57
C VAL A 39 7.11 -6.33 6.38
N LYS A 40 8.25 -5.66 6.56
CA LYS A 40 9.54 -6.32 6.40
C LYS A 40 9.85 -7.19 7.59
N LYS A 41 10.40 -8.34 7.34
CA LYS A 41 10.95 -9.17 8.39
C LYS A 41 12.38 -8.74 8.64
N GLN A 42 12.82 -8.95 9.86
CA GLN A 42 14.16 -8.56 10.24
C GLN A 42 15.18 -9.21 9.31
N GLY A 43 16.06 -8.41 8.76
CA GLY A 43 17.13 -8.89 7.91
C GLY A 43 16.72 -9.20 6.48
N GLU A 44 15.46 -8.96 6.13
CA GLU A 44 14.99 -9.21 4.77
C GLU A 44 14.54 -7.92 4.10
N LEU A 45 14.85 -7.83 2.84
CA LEU A 45 14.30 -6.78 2.00
C LEU A 45 13.72 -7.47 0.77
N LYS A 46 12.42 -7.60 0.75
CA LYS A 46 11.77 -8.35 -0.30
C LYS A 46 10.56 -7.58 -0.80
N LEU A 47 10.52 -7.34 -2.11
CA LEU A 47 9.39 -6.66 -2.71
C LEU A 47 8.31 -7.66 -3.09
N PRO A 48 7.03 -7.28 -2.96
CA PRO A 48 5.96 -8.12 -3.49
C PRO A 48 6.10 -8.26 -5.00
N PRO A 49 5.63 -9.37 -5.57
CA PRO A 49 5.59 -9.47 -7.02
C PRO A 49 4.74 -8.37 -7.63
N ALA A 50 5.10 -7.93 -8.84
CA ALA A 50 4.34 -6.89 -9.52
C ALA A 50 2.86 -7.25 -9.63
N ASN A 51 2.57 -8.52 -9.91
CA ASN A 51 1.18 -8.94 -10.03
C ASN A 51 0.38 -8.70 -8.75
N SER A 52 1.01 -8.90 -7.60
CA SER A 52 0.36 -8.64 -6.31
C SER A 52 0.02 -7.15 -6.17
N LEU A 53 0.93 -6.30 -6.62
CA LEU A 53 0.69 -4.85 -6.58
C LEU A 53 -0.49 -4.47 -7.46
N LEU A 54 -0.60 -5.08 -8.63
CA LEU A 54 -1.73 -4.81 -9.53
C LEU A 54 -3.04 -5.28 -8.93
N ILE A 55 -3.03 -6.40 -8.22
CA ILE A 55 -4.22 -6.90 -7.56
C ILE A 55 -4.70 -5.89 -6.50
N ILE A 56 -3.77 -5.30 -5.77
CA ILE A 56 -4.12 -4.29 -4.76
C ILE A 56 -4.72 -3.07 -5.44
N LEU A 57 -4.11 -2.58 -6.51
CA LEU A 57 -4.64 -1.43 -7.23
C LEU A 57 -6.05 -1.71 -7.74
N GLN A 58 -6.24 -2.87 -8.37
CA GLN A 58 -7.55 -3.19 -8.94
C GLN A 58 -8.61 -3.31 -7.86
N GLY A 59 -8.25 -3.91 -6.73
CA GLY A 59 -9.21 -4.08 -5.64
C GLY A 59 -9.59 -2.76 -4.97
N ALA A 60 -8.67 -1.80 -4.94
CA ALA A 60 -8.95 -0.49 -4.35
C ALA A 60 -9.57 0.47 -5.36
N ASN A 61 -9.52 0.14 -6.65
CA ASN A 61 -9.97 1.03 -7.71
C ASN A 61 -11.49 1.18 -7.69
N LYS A 62 -11.95 2.43 -7.69
CA LYS A 62 -13.38 2.74 -7.76
C LYS A 62 -13.78 3.32 -9.10
N THR A 63 -12.83 3.47 -10.02
CA THR A 63 -13.12 3.98 -11.36
C THR A 63 -13.71 2.86 -12.20
N SER A 64 -14.85 3.10 -12.82
CA SER A 64 -15.50 2.08 -13.64
C SER A 64 -14.74 1.90 -14.95
N GLY A 65 -14.96 0.74 -15.58
CA GLY A 65 -14.42 0.48 -16.91
C GLY A 65 -12.98 0.00 -16.92
N VAL A 66 -12.38 -0.24 -15.77
CA VAL A 66 -10.99 -0.71 -15.72
C VAL A 66 -10.99 -2.20 -15.46
N THR A 67 -10.84 -2.97 -16.53
CA THR A 67 -10.74 -4.43 -16.43
C THR A 67 -9.32 -4.81 -16.06
N ASP A 68 -9.11 -6.07 -15.76
CA ASP A 68 -7.75 -6.56 -15.47
C ASP A 68 -6.83 -6.33 -16.67
N LYS A 69 -7.35 -6.52 -17.90
CA LYS A 69 -6.54 -6.26 -19.09
C LYS A 69 -6.16 -4.79 -19.20
N VAL A 70 -7.09 -3.89 -18.92
CA VAL A 70 -6.81 -2.45 -18.95
C VAL A 70 -5.75 -2.11 -17.90
N MET A 71 -5.84 -2.75 -16.74
CA MET A 71 -4.86 -2.51 -15.67
C MET A 71 -3.47 -2.98 -16.10
N VAL A 72 -3.37 -4.14 -16.75
CA VAL A 72 -2.08 -4.66 -17.22
C VAL A 72 -1.51 -3.75 -18.30
N ASP A 73 -2.36 -3.29 -19.23
CA ASP A 73 -1.90 -2.38 -20.27
C ASP A 73 -1.39 -1.07 -19.67
N ALA A 74 -2.05 -0.58 -18.63
CA ALA A 74 -1.60 0.64 -17.94
C ALA A 74 -0.27 0.42 -17.25
N PHE A 75 -0.06 -0.76 -16.67
CA PHE A 75 1.20 -1.08 -16.04
C PHE A 75 2.33 -1.05 -17.07
N GLU A 76 2.08 -1.58 -18.26
CA GLU A 76 3.09 -1.55 -19.32
C GLU A 76 3.46 -0.10 -19.65
N LYS A 77 2.47 0.78 -19.76
CA LYS A 77 2.74 2.19 -20.03
C LYS A 77 3.46 2.87 -18.86
N TYR A 78 3.14 2.46 -17.65
CA TYR A 78 3.79 2.97 -16.45
C TYR A 78 5.31 2.67 -16.51
N ILE A 79 5.64 1.42 -16.84
CA ILE A 79 7.03 1.02 -16.97
C ILE A 79 7.71 1.73 -18.15
N ASP A 80 7.00 1.82 -19.27
CA ASP A 80 7.55 2.49 -20.45
C ASP A 80 7.87 3.97 -20.21
N SER A 81 7.16 4.58 -19.26
CA SER A 81 7.41 5.99 -18.96
C SER A 81 8.61 6.22 -18.07
N GLY A 82 9.31 5.16 -17.68
CA GLY A 82 10.51 5.28 -16.87
C GLY A 82 10.31 4.93 -15.40
N LYS A 83 9.10 4.57 -15.03
CA LYS A 83 8.83 4.14 -13.66
C LYS A 83 9.23 2.69 -13.48
N THR A 84 9.39 2.28 -12.23
CA THR A 84 9.82 0.92 -11.91
C THR A 84 8.82 0.25 -10.98
N THR A 85 8.99 -1.05 -10.79
CA THR A 85 8.17 -1.78 -9.83
C THR A 85 8.40 -1.24 -8.41
N MET A 86 9.63 -0.81 -8.11
CA MET A 86 9.93 -0.21 -6.82
C MET A 86 9.13 1.09 -6.62
N ASP A 87 9.01 1.90 -7.69
CA ASP A 87 8.21 3.12 -7.62
C ASP A 87 6.76 2.77 -7.33
N LEU A 88 6.24 1.74 -7.98
CA LEU A 88 4.86 1.32 -7.77
C LEU A 88 4.66 0.84 -6.34
N PHE A 89 5.60 0.04 -5.84
CA PHE A 89 5.55 -0.41 -4.46
C PHE A 89 5.48 0.78 -3.49
N ALA A 90 6.34 1.77 -3.71
CA ALA A 90 6.38 2.93 -2.83
C ALA A 90 5.08 3.72 -2.88
N GLU A 91 4.52 3.89 -4.08
CA GLU A 91 3.28 4.65 -4.23
C GLU A 91 2.09 3.93 -3.59
N ILE A 92 2.05 2.61 -3.72
CA ILE A 92 0.98 1.84 -3.10
C ILE A 92 1.15 1.83 -1.59
N ASN A 93 2.39 1.73 -1.12
CA ASN A 93 2.66 1.78 0.32
C ASN A 93 2.19 3.11 0.91
N ASP A 94 2.45 4.21 0.20
CA ASP A 94 1.99 5.53 0.63
C ASP A 94 0.46 5.58 0.69
N PHE A 95 -0.20 5.01 -0.30
CA PHE A 95 -1.65 4.97 -0.31
C PHE A 95 -2.20 4.20 0.88
N LEU A 96 -1.61 3.04 1.16
CA LEU A 96 -2.06 2.23 2.30
C LEU A 96 -1.86 2.97 3.61
N ASP A 97 -0.71 3.63 3.74
CA ASP A 97 -0.40 4.39 4.94
C ASP A 97 -1.37 5.56 5.11
N GLU A 98 -1.61 6.31 4.04
CA GLU A 98 -2.53 7.44 4.08
C GLU A 98 -3.95 7.01 4.38
N SER A 99 -4.31 5.78 3.98
CA SER A 99 -5.63 5.22 4.26
C SER A 99 -5.77 4.73 5.68
N GLY A 100 -4.69 4.73 6.45
CA GLY A 100 -4.73 4.26 7.83
C GLY A 100 -4.62 2.75 7.95
N PHE A 101 -4.27 2.06 6.86
CA PHE A 101 -4.24 0.60 6.88
C PHE A 101 -3.23 0.05 7.88
N PHE A 102 -2.09 0.74 8.05
CA PHE A 102 -1.06 0.31 8.97
C PHE A 102 -1.29 0.81 10.40
N GLY A 103 -2.40 1.48 10.67
CA GLY A 103 -2.71 2.03 11.97
C GLY A 103 -2.36 3.50 12.04
N LYS A 104 -2.67 4.11 13.13
CA LYS A 104 -2.43 5.51 13.24
C LYS A 104 -1.16 5.89 13.80
N LYS A 105 -0.38 5.18 14.22
CA LYS A 105 0.74 5.60 14.75
C LYS A 105 1.69 6.16 14.03
N LYS A 106 1.95 6.58 13.66
CA LYS A 106 2.70 6.93 13.00
C LYS A 106 2.99 8.18 12.92
N LYS A 107 2.91 8.80 13.27
CA LYS A 107 3.09 9.90 13.17
C LYS A 107 3.85 10.45 13.86
N GLU A 108 4.11 10.29 14.32
CA GLU A 108 4.73 10.53 14.96
C GLU A 108 5.80 10.27 15.05
N LYS A 109 6.05 10.46 14.92
CA LYS A 109 6.80 10.03 15.01
C LYS A 109 7.60 10.18 15.22
N GLU A 110 7.37 10.36 15.55
CA GLU A 110 7.80 10.08 15.74
C GLU A 110 8.20 10.09 16.15
N GLU A 111 7.96 10.61 16.78
CA GLU A 111 8.24 10.28 17.29
C GLU A 111 8.66 9.93 17.63
N THR A 112 8.68 10.67 18.25
CA THR A 112 8.99 10.04 18.75
C THR A 112 9.36 9.79 19.00
N ASN A 113 9.30 9.95 19.49
CA ASN A 113 9.61 9.30 19.98
C ASN A 113 9.76 9.02 20.19
N GLY A 114 9.79 9.22 20.81
CA GLY A 114 10.09 8.45 21.27
C GLY A 114 10.23 8.18 21.58
N GLU A 115 10.06 8.05 21.76
CA GLU A 115 10.24 7.36 22.31
C GLU A 115 10.18 6.87 22.26
N SER A 116 10.22 7.29 22.59
CA SER A 116 10.31 6.54 22.89
C SER A 116 10.27 6.23 23.02
N LEU A 117 10.16 6.10 23.29
CA LEU A 117 10.31 5.45 23.65
C LEU A 117 10.19 5.28 23.78
N ASP A 118 10.21 5.38 24.02
CA ASP A 118 10.29 4.90 24.35
C ASP A 118 9.98 4.68 24.35
N GLN A 119 10.00 4.59 24.47
CA GLN A 119 10.01 4.12 24.68
C GLN A 119 9.74 3.74 24.53
N GLU A 120 9.69 3.66 24.80
CA GLU A 120 9.73 3.18 24.91
C GLU A 120 9.44 2.82 24.87
N VAL A 121 9.71 3.30 25.14
CA VAL A 121 9.74 2.86 25.28
C VAL A 121 9.38 2.76 25.29
N THR A 122 9.25 2.69 25.61
CA THR A 122 9.24 2.37 25.75
C THR A 122 8.80 2.22 25.77
N GLU A 123 8.77 1.88 25.95
CA GLU A 123 8.73 1.62 26.13
C GLU A 123 8.30 1.36 26.11
N GLU A 124 8.36 1.34 26.30
CA GLU A 124 8.42 1.14 26.47
C GLU A 124 8.09 1.09 26.49
N GLU A 125 8.19 1.13 26.68
CA GLU A 125 8.33 1.08 26.86
C GLU A 125 8.00 1.06 26.77
N SER A 126 8.20 1.41 27.16
CA SER A 126 8.29 1.25 27.22
C SER A 126 7.95 1.34 27.02
N MET A 127 7.90 0.89 27.23
CA MET A 127 8.02 0.79 27.22
C MET A 127 7.78 0.84 27.06
N LEU A 128 7.73 0.99 27.30
CA LEU A 128 7.91 0.89 27.34
C LEU A 128 7.73 1.23 27.00
#